data_5459dea29b5ae4e879bd16cb588b968f
#
_entry.id   5459dea29b5ae4e879bd16cb588b968f
#
_cell.length_a   1.000
_cell.length_b   1.000
_cell.length_c   1.000
_cell.angle_alpha   90.00
_cell.angle_beta   90.00
_cell.angle_gamma   90.00
#
_symmetry.space_group_name_H-M   'P 1'
#
loop_
_entity.id
_entity.type
_entity.pdbx_description
1 polymer ?
#
loop_
_entity_poly.entity_id
_entity_poly.type
_entity_poly.pdbx_seq_one_letter_code
_entity_poly.pdbx_strand_id
1 'polypeptide(L)'
;AYDNIARAIADYERSKEVQAFSSRFDNGELNAQEQKGKVIFGVHCAGCHSMEPENSAPKALFTTYRYYNIGLPANVEDGVPGKDYGLGGFLASENAPLAYAEGAQEEMGKFKVPTLRNVAVTPPYGHNGIFATLEEMVRFKNNRQEVWNTNGPDVPENIYDLEGFGQMGLQDEDINALVAFLKTLTDL
;
A
#
# COMPACT_ATOMS: atom_id res chain seq x y z
N ALA A 1 -12.05 11.51 26.74
CA ALA A 1 -10.88 10.61 26.96
C ALA A 1 -10.40 10.00 25.64
N TYR A 2 -11.28 9.35 24.87
CA TYR A 2 -10.91 8.68 23.60
C TYR A 2 -10.29 9.66 22.58
N ASP A 3 -10.90 10.81 22.36
CA ASP A 3 -10.39 11.84 21.45
C ASP A 3 -8.97 12.34 21.85
N ASN A 4 -8.68 12.39 23.15
CA ASN A 4 -7.35 12.81 23.61
C ASN A 4 -6.29 11.73 23.30
N ILE A 5 -6.67 10.44 23.38
CA ILE A 5 -5.78 9.34 22.99
C ILE A 5 -5.50 9.41 21.49
N ALA A 6 -6.54 9.58 20.67
CA ALA A 6 -6.39 9.69 19.21
C ALA A 6 -5.52 10.91 18.82
N ARG A 7 -5.69 12.05 19.48
CA ARG A 7 -4.86 13.24 19.25
C ARG A 7 -3.41 13.00 19.65
N ALA A 8 -3.17 12.37 20.80
CA ALA A 8 -1.81 12.08 21.26
C ALA A 8 -1.07 11.12 20.29
N ILE A 9 -1.76 10.10 19.78
CA ILE A 9 -1.21 9.22 18.76
C ILE A 9 -0.90 10.00 17.48
N ALA A 10 -1.82 10.82 17.00
CA ALA A 10 -1.63 11.62 15.81
C ALA A 10 -0.50 12.66 15.97
N ASP A 11 -0.30 13.21 17.16
CA ASP A 11 0.82 14.14 17.45
C ASP A 11 2.16 13.40 17.46
N TYR A 12 2.20 12.18 17.99
CA TYR A 12 3.37 11.33 17.93
C TYR A 12 3.71 10.95 16.48
N GLU A 13 2.72 10.53 15.68
CA GLU A 13 2.91 10.22 14.26
C GLU A 13 3.44 11.41 13.44
N ARG A 14 3.12 12.64 13.84
CA ARG A 14 3.63 13.88 13.22
C ARG A 14 4.97 14.34 13.76
N SER A 15 5.49 13.69 14.79
CA SER A 15 6.76 14.08 15.41
C SER A 15 7.95 13.84 14.47
N LYS A 16 9.06 14.55 14.73
CA LYS A 16 10.31 14.34 14.01
C LYS A 16 10.93 12.96 14.24
N GLU A 17 10.53 12.28 15.30
CA GLU A 17 10.96 10.91 15.60
C GLU A 17 10.36 9.90 14.61
N VAL A 18 9.08 10.08 14.25
CA VAL A 18 8.37 9.21 13.30
C VAL A 18 8.55 9.70 11.86
N GLN A 19 8.56 11.02 11.64
CA GLN A 19 8.67 11.64 10.32
C GLN A 19 10.04 12.34 10.19
N ALA A 20 11.10 11.56 10.21
CA ALA A 20 12.47 12.07 10.10
C ALA A 20 12.73 12.69 8.71
N PHE A 21 12.16 12.11 7.65
CA PHE A 21 12.38 12.51 6.25
C PHE A 21 13.86 12.63 5.90
N SER A 22 14.64 11.67 6.38
CA SER A 22 16.09 11.62 6.23
C SER A 22 16.54 10.66 5.12
N SER A 23 15.60 10.09 4.39
CA SER A 23 15.88 9.06 3.37
C SER A 23 16.75 9.59 2.23
N ARG A 24 17.42 8.68 1.52
CA ARG A 24 18.20 9.02 0.31
C ARG A 24 17.35 9.72 -0.75
N PHE A 25 16.08 9.34 -0.87
CA PHE A 25 15.12 10.05 -1.72
C PHE A 25 14.96 11.51 -1.31
N ASP A 26 14.81 11.80 -0.02
CA ASP A 26 14.63 13.15 0.52
C ASP A 26 15.88 14.03 0.31
N ASN A 27 17.05 13.42 0.32
CA ASN A 27 18.34 14.08 0.11
C ASN A 27 18.70 14.25 -1.38
N GLY A 28 17.90 13.67 -2.29
CA GLY A 28 18.18 13.72 -3.72
C GLY A 28 19.32 12.77 -4.18
N GLU A 29 19.66 11.79 -3.35
CA GLU A 29 20.80 10.89 -3.54
C GLU A 29 20.40 9.60 -4.29
N LEU A 30 19.93 9.74 -5.53
CA LEU A 30 19.51 8.60 -6.35
C LEU A 30 20.54 8.29 -7.42
N ASN A 31 20.94 7.02 -7.54
CA ASN A 31 21.76 6.54 -8.64
C ASN A 31 20.91 6.31 -9.92
N ALA A 32 21.54 5.94 -11.03
CA ALA A 32 20.86 5.78 -12.32
C ALA A 32 19.74 4.73 -12.31
N GLN A 33 19.94 3.60 -11.61
CA GLN A 33 18.91 2.55 -11.48
C GLN A 33 17.72 3.04 -10.65
N GLU A 34 17.96 3.72 -9.56
CA GLU A 34 16.94 4.30 -8.68
C GLU A 34 16.17 5.42 -9.38
N GLN A 35 16.83 6.23 -10.20
CA GLN A 35 16.16 7.24 -11.05
C GLN A 35 15.23 6.57 -12.08
N LYS A 36 15.68 5.49 -12.74
CA LYS A 36 14.82 4.69 -13.63
C LYS A 36 13.60 4.18 -12.86
N GLY A 37 13.81 3.62 -11.67
CA GLY A 37 12.72 3.15 -10.80
C GLY A 37 11.74 4.24 -10.40
N LYS A 38 12.23 5.46 -10.11
CA LYS A 38 11.39 6.64 -9.82
C LYS A 38 10.48 7.01 -11.00
N VAL A 39 11.01 6.96 -12.22
CA VAL A 39 10.22 7.22 -13.43
C VAL A 39 9.12 6.18 -13.61
N ILE A 40 9.45 4.88 -13.45
CA ILE A 40 8.49 3.78 -13.51
C ILE A 40 7.40 3.95 -12.43
N PHE A 41 7.80 4.30 -11.22
CA PHE A 41 6.90 4.58 -10.10
C PHE A 41 5.91 5.69 -10.45
N GLY A 42 6.40 6.79 -11.04
CA GLY A 42 5.57 7.92 -11.47
C GLY A 42 4.47 7.52 -12.46
N VAL A 43 4.76 6.57 -13.35
CA VAL A 43 3.81 6.10 -14.37
C VAL A 43 2.78 5.13 -13.77
N HIS A 44 3.21 4.16 -12.96
CA HIS A 44 2.39 3.01 -12.57
C HIS A 44 1.86 3.04 -11.14
N CYS A 45 2.49 3.81 -10.25
CA CYS A 45 2.21 3.74 -8.82
C CYS A 45 1.69 5.05 -8.22
N ALA A 46 2.10 6.20 -8.79
CA ALA A 46 1.82 7.52 -8.22
C ALA A 46 0.33 7.88 -8.18
N GLY A 47 -0.53 7.22 -8.97
CA GLY A 47 -1.98 7.41 -8.91
C GLY A 47 -2.61 7.03 -7.57
N CYS A 48 -2.04 6.04 -6.89
CA CYS A 48 -2.44 5.63 -5.54
C CYS A 48 -1.43 6.07 -4.47
N HIS A 49 -0.14 6.09 -4.82
CA HIS A 49 0.97 6.44 -3.94
C HIS A 49 1.56 7.81 -4.34
N SER A 50 0.81 8.89 -4.10
CA SER A 50 1.18 10.26 -4.48
C SER A 50 2.63 10.58 -4.10
N MET A 51 3.38 11.13 -5.05
CA MET A 51 4.73 11.67 -4.85
C MET A 51 4.73 13.11 -4.34
N GLU A 52 3.55 13.70 -4.19
CA GLU A 52 3.37 15.03 -3.65
C GLU A 52 2.91 14.98 -2.19
N PRO A 53 3.24 15.99 -1.38
CA PRO A 53 2.70 16.11 -0.04
C PRO A 53 1.16 16.22 -0.07
N GLU A 54 0.50 15.45 0.79
CA GLU A 54 -0.95 15.50 0.94
C GLU A 54 -1.34 15.76 2.41
N ASN A 55 -2.54 16.32 2.61
CA ASN A 55 -3.12 16.53 3.94
C ASN A 55 -2.19 17.27 4.92
N SER A 56 -1.50 18.32 4.44
CA SER A 56 -0.57 19.15 5.24
C SER A 56 0.70 18.43 5.70
N ALA A 57 1.03 17.26 5.12
CA ALA A 57 2.32 16.63 5.36
C ALA A 57 3.45 17.52 4.82
N PRO A 58 4.60 17.63 5.50
CA PRO A 58 5.70 18.48 5.05
C PRO A 58 6.44 17.94 3.83
N LYS A 59 6.35 16.61 3.57
CA LYS A 59 6.90 15.91 2.42
C LYS A 59 5.96 14.78 1.98
N ALA A 60 6.18 14.24 0.78
CA ALA A 60 5.39 13.12 0.25
C ALA A 60 5.41 11.92 1.20
N LEU A 61 4.24 11.42 1.54
CA LEU A 61 4.07 10.18 2.31
C LEU A 61 3.80 8.96 1.41
N PHE A 62 3.77 9.17 0.10
CA PHE A 62 3.51 8.11 -0.89
C PHE A 62 2.20 7.37 -0.60
N THR A 63 1.14 8.13 -0.33
CA THR A 63 -0.23 7.64 -0.15
C THR A 63 -1.21 8.74 -0.51
N THR A 64 -2.37 8.35 -1.06
CA THR A 64 -3.53 9.22 -1.26
C THR A 64 -4.59 9.04 -0.17
N TYR A 65 -4.35 8.16 0.80
CA TYR A 65 -5.31 7.77 1.85
C TYR A 65 -6.62 7.17 1.33
N ARG A 66 -6.75 6.93 0.03
CA ARG A 66 -7.92 6.28 -0.57
C ARG A 66 -7.92 4.78 -0.27
N TYR A 67 -9.05 4.13 -0.53
CA TYR A 67 -9.26 2.72 -0.26
C TYR A 67 -9.46 1.97 -1.57
N TYR A 68 -8.80 0.83 -1.72
CA TYR A 68 -8.91 -0.04 -2.91
C TYR A 68 -8.83 -1.51 -2.50
N ASN A 69 -9.60 -2.35 -3.21
CA ASN A 69 -9.35 -3.78 -3.22
C ASN A 69 -8.46 -4.10 -4.42
N ILE A 70 -7.22 -4.43 -4.18
CA ILE A 70 -6.26 -4.77 -5.24
C ILE A 70 -6.28 -6.27 -5.60
N GLY A 71 -7.16 -7.05 -4.97
CA GLY A 71 -7.33 -8.48 -5.26
C GLY A 71 -6.18 -9.34 -4.77
N LEU A 72 -5.65 -9.08 -3.56
CA LEU A 72 -4.64 -9.95 -2.96
C LEU A 72 -5.17 -11.38 -2.83
N PRO A 73 -4.34 -12.42 -3.07
CA PRO A 73 -4.72 -13.79 -2.80
C PRO A 73 -4.87 -14.03 -1.29
N ALA A 74 -5.66 -15.05 -0.93
CA ALA A 74 -5.78 -15.47 0.45
C ALA A 74 -4.43 -15.94 0.98
N ASN A 75 -4.09 -15.54 2.20
CA ASN A 75 -3.00 -16.14 2.94
C ASN A 75 -3.56 -17.32 3.75
N VAL A 76 -3.11 -18.52 3.40
CA VAL A 76 -3.59 -19.78 4.00
C VAL A 76 -2.60 -20.36 5.02
N GLU A 77 -1.59 -19.60 5.42
CA GLU A 77 -0.65 -20.04 6.43
C GLU A 77 -1.31 -20.18 7.80
N ASP A 78 -0.82 -21.14 8.61
CA ASP A 78 -1.30 -21.37 9.95
C ASP A 78 -1.14 -20.12 10.83
N GLY A 79 -2.22 -19.71 11.49
CA GLY A 79 -2.24 -18.57 12.40
C GLY A 79 -2.59 -17.24 11.72
N VAL A 80 -2.77 -17.21 10.42
CA VAL A 80 -3.32 -16.03 9.74
C VAL A 80 -4.84 -16.03 9.95
N PRO A 81 -5.45 -14.90 10.37
CA PRO A 81 -6.90 -14.79 10.47
C PRO A 81 -7.56 -15.11 9.13
N GLY A 82 -8.80 -15.62 9.18
CA GLY A 82 -9.62 -15.83 7.98
C GLY A 82 -9.81 -14.53 7.18
N LYS A 83 -10.68 -14.55 6.19
CA LYS A 83 -10.93 -13.40 5.31
C LYS A 83 -11.13 -12.10 6.07
N ASP A 84 -10.38 -11.07 5.68
CA ASP A 84 -10.57 -9.70 6.14
C ASP A 84 -11.26 -8.89 5.03
N TYR A 85 -12.48 -8.48 5.29
CA TYR A 85 -13.26 -7.68 4.34
C TYR A 85 -12.93 -6.17 4.37
N GLY A 86 -11.87 -5.78 5.08
CA GLY A 86 -11.37 -4.42 5.11
C GLY A 86 -12.41 -3.40 5.55
N LEU A 87 -12.48 -2.27 4.86
CA LEU A 87 -13.43 -1.19 5.17
C LEU A 87 -14.87 -1.67 5.17
N GLY A 88 -15.28 -2.47 4.19
CA GLY A 88 -16.64 -2.99 4.12
C GLY A 88 -16.98 -3.89 5.31
N GLY A 89 -16.06 -4.74 5.74
CA GLY A 89 -16.22 -5.56 6.93
C GLY A 89 -16.39 -4.73 8.20
N PHE A 90 -15.62 -3.65 8.34
CA PHE A 90 -15.81 -2.71 9.46
C PHE A 90 -17.17 -2.02 9.38
N LEU A 91 -17.57 -1.48 8.22
CA LEU A 91 -18.84 -0.76 8.04
C LEU A 91 -20.08 -1.65 8.25
N ALA A 92 -19.95 -2.94 7.96
CA ALA A 92 -21.02 -3.93 8.22
C ALA A 92 -21.06 -4.40 9.69
N SER A 93 -20.07 -4.04 10.51
CA SER A 93 -19.98 -4.49 11.90
C SER A 93 -20.80 -3.61 12.86
N GLU A 94 -21.07 -4.14 14.04
CA GLU A 94 -21.72 -3.40 15.14
C GLU A 94 -20.89 -2.20 15.64
N ASN A 95 -19.62 -2.14 15.31
CA ASN A 95 -18.71 -1.07 15.72
C ASN A 95 -18.78 0.17 14.82
N ALA A 96 -19.38 0.05 13.63
CA ALA A 96 -19.53 1.18 12.73
C ALA A 96 -20.78 2.02 13.08
N PRO A 97 -20.74 3.36 12.86
CA PRO A 97 -21.94 4.16 12.95
C PRO A 97 -22.99 3.67 11.93
N LEU A 98 -24.23 3.49 12.38
CA LEU A 98 -25.33 2.98 11.54
C LEU A 98 -25.53 3.74 10.22
N ALA A 99 -25.17 5.03 10.19
CA ALA A 99 -25.24 5.85 8.98
C ALA A 99 -24.34 5.38 7.82
N TYR A 100 -23.35 4.54 8.10
CA TYR A 100 -22.39 4.03 7.09
C TYR A 100 -22.66 2.58 6.68
N ALA A 101 -23.55 1.88 7.37
CA ALA A 101 -23.83 0.46 7.09
C ALA A 101 -24.41 0.25 5.68
N GLU A 102 -25.14 1.21 5.15
CA GLU A 102 -25.79 1.12 3.83
C GLU A 102 -24.79 1.01 2.67
N GLY A 103 -23.59 1.58 2.80
CA GLY A 103 -22.51 1.50 1.79
C GLY A 103 -21.50 0.36 2.00
N ALA A 104 -21.69 -0.47 3.02
CA ALA A 104 -20.68 -1.47 3.42
C ALA A 104 -20.36 -2.47 2.30
N GLN A 105 -21.36 -2.90 1.51
CA GLN A 105 -21.16 -3.87 0.43
C GLN A 105 -20.23 -3.33 -0.68
N GLU A 106 -20.34 -2.06 -0.99
CA GLU A 106 -19.51 -1.39 -2.02
C GLU A 106 -18.06 -1.21 -1.56
N GLU A 107 -17.82 -1.32 -0.26
CA GLU A 107 -16.50 -1.16 0.37
C GLU A 107 -15.83 -2.49 0.76
N MET A 108 -16.49 -3.65 0.50
CA MET A 108 -15.92 -4.97 0.81
C MET A 108 -14.58 -5.18 0.11
N GLY A 109 -13.60 -5.66 0.88
CA GLY A 109 -12.24 -5.95 0.41
C GLY A 109 -11.35 -4.73 0.19
N LYS A 110 -11.82 -3.52 0.44
CA LYS A 110 -11.03 -2.31 0.26
C LYS A 110 -10.18 -2.00 1.51
N PHE A 111 -8.91 -1.74 1.26
CA PHE A 111 -7.93 -1.33 2.27
C PHE A 111 -7.35 0.04 1.93
N LYS A 112 -7.02 0.80 2.96
CA LYS A 112 -6.38 2.11 2.82
C LYS A 112 -5.02 1.95 2.13
N VAL A 113 -4.73 2.82 1.16
CA VAL A 113 -3.40 2.92 0.57
C VAL A 113 -2.39 3.29 1.66
N PRO A 114 -1.43 2.40 1.97
CA PRO A 114 -0.44 2.68 3.01
C PRO A 114 0.59 3.71 2.53
N THR A 115 1.26 4.36 3.47
CA THR A 115 2.51 5.05 3.16
C THR A 115 3.54 4.06 2.64
N LEU A 116 4.43 4.51 1.76
CA LEU A 116 5.60 3.72 1.35
C LEU A 116 6.89 4.18 2.04
N ARG A 117 6.80 5.14 2.97
CA ARG A 117 7.94 5.46 3.83
C ARG A 117 8.35 4.21 4.61
N ASN A 118 9.66 3.93 4.61
CA ASN A 118 10.25 2.77 5.28
C ASN A 118 9.74 1.40 4.77
N VAL A 119 9.10 1.35 3.59
CA VAL A 119 8.49 0.13 3.06
C VAL A 119 9.46 -1.04 2.93
N ALA A 120 10.74 -0.78 2.67
CA ALA A 120 11.75 -1.84 2.48
C ALA A 120 12.10 -2.60 3.78
N VAL A 121 11.77 -2.05 4.94
CA VAL A 121 12.12 -2.62 6.26
C VAL A 121 10.89 -3.09 7.05
N THR A 122 9.73 -3.16 6.40
CA THR A 122 8.45 -3.54 7.03
C THR A 122 7.76 -4.75 6.38
N PRO A 123 8.47 -5.85 6.06
CA PRO A 123 7.82 -7.08 5.64
C PRO A 123 7.02 -7.71 6.81
N PRO A 124 6.04 -8.60 6.50
CA PRO A 124 5.56 -9.01 5.18
C PRO A 124 4.61 -7.99 4.53
N TYR A 125 4.31 -8.18 3.24
CA TYR A 125 3.54 -7.23 2.43
C TYR A 125 2.15 -7.76 2.07
N GLY A 126 1.25 -6.81 1.81
CA GLY A 126 -0.18 -7.04 1.69
C GLY A 126 -0.88 -6.90 3.06
N HIS A 127 -2.19 -6.63 3.07
CA HIS A 127 -2.94 -6.52 4.34
C HIS A 127 -2.95 -7.84 5.14
N ASN A 128 -2.82 -8.97 4.44
CA ASN A 128 -2.78 -10.31 5.03
C ASN A 128 -1.37 -10.92 5.09
N GLY A 129 -0.33 -10.16 4.73
CA GLY A 129 1.07 -10.59 4.81
C GLY A 129 1.47 -11.70 3.84
N ILE A 130 0.73 -11.91 2.73
CA ILE A 130 0.96 -13.02 1.79
C ILE A 130 2.34 -12.97 1.10
N PHE A 131 2.92 -11.79 0.92
CA PHE A 131 4.22 -11.64 0.26
C PHE A 131 5.34 -11.39 1.27
N ALA A 132 6.35 -12.25 1.26
CA ALA A 132 7.50 -12.15 2.16
C ALA A 132 8.45 -11.01 1.75
N THR A 133 8.50 -10.67 0.46
CA THR A 133 9.44 -9.69 -0.07
C THR A 133 8.74 -8.55 -0.82
N LEU A 134 9.40 -7.39 -0.83
CA LEU A 134 8.93 -6.23 -1.60
C LEU A 134 8.88 -6.53 -3.11
N GLU A 135 9.80 -7.35 -3.60
CA GLU A 135 9.83 -7.76 -5.00
C GLU A 135 8.59 -8.60 -5.36
N GLU A 136 8.18 -9.56 -4.53
CA GLU A 136 6.97 -10.36 -4.76
C GLU A 136 5.73 -9.47 -4.83
N MET A 137 5.62 -8.48 -3.94
CA MET A 137 4.53 -7.50 -3.97
C MET A 137 4.53 -6.66 -5.26
N VAL A 138 5.69 -6.26 -5.77
CA VAL A 138 5.83 -5.54 -7.04
C VAL A 138 5.46 -6.45 -8.22
N ARG A 139 5.93 -7.71 -8.23
CA ARG A 139 5.59 -8.70 -9.25
C ARG A 139 4.09 -8.99 -9.32
N PHE A 140 3.43 -9.10 -8.16
CA PHE A 140 1.98 -9.23 -8.11
C PHE A 140 1.28 -8.03 -8.78
N LYS A 141 1.71 -6.82 -8.50
CA LYS A 141 1.15 -5.61 -9.15
C LYS A 141 1.48 -5.55 -10.64
N ASN A 142 2.61 -6.10 -11.06
CA ASN A 142 2.99 -6.20 -12.48
C ASN A 142 2.14 -7.20 -13.24
N ASN A 143 1.92 -8.40 -12.69
CA ASN A 143 1.13 -9.46 -13.31
C ASN A 143 0.25 -10.18 -12.29
N ARG A 144 -0.86 -9.55 -11.93
CA ARG A 144 -1.84 -10.07 -10.97
C ARG A 144 -2.43 -11.41 -11.41
N GLN A 145 -2.68 -11.58 -12.71
CA GLN A 145 -3.30 -12.77 -13.26
C GLN A 145 -2.43 -14.03 -13.08
N GLU A 146 -1.12 -13.90 -13.15
CA GLU A 146 -0.21 -15.02 -12.91
C GLU A 146 -0.39 -15.61 -11.51
N VAL A 147 -0.50 -14.73 -10.51
CA VAL A 147 -0.74 -15.14 -9.12
C VAL A 147 -2.13 -15.75 -8.96
N TRP A 148 -3.16 -15.16 -9.59
CA TRP A 148 -4.53 -15.66 -9.54
C TRP A 148 -4.76 -17.01 -10.22
N ASN A 149 -3.93 -17.38 -11.17
CA ASN A 149 -3.98 -18.72 -11.78
C ASN A 149 -3.70 -19.84 -10.76
N THR A 150 -3.03 -19.50 -9.65
CA THR A 150 -2.70 -20.44 -8.57
C THR A 150 -3.63 -20.25 -7.37
N ASN A 151 -3.80 -18.99 -6.94
CA ASN A 151 -4.61 -18.62 -5.79
C ASN A 151 -5.44 -17.39 -6.17
N GLY A 152 -6.74 -17.57 -6.34
CA GLY A 152 -7.66 -16.46 -6.64
C GLY A 152 -7.65 -15.37 -5.55
N PRO A 153 -8.33 -14.25 -5.80
CA PRO A 153 -8.42 -13.17 -4.82
C PRO A 153 -9.12 -13.62 -3.54
N ASP A 154 -8.64 -13.16 -2.39
CA ASP A 154 -9.25 -13.47 -1.09
C ASP A 154 -10.68 -12.90 -1.00
N VAL A 155 -10.86 -11.64 -1.39
CA VAL A 155 -12.16 -10.98 -1.51
C VAL A 155 -12.40 -10.60 -2.96
N PRO A 156 -13.26 -11.33 -3.71
CA PRO A 156 -13.47 -11.09 -5.15
C PRO A 156 -14.35 -9.88 -5.46
N GLU A 157 -15.08 -9.36 -4.46
CA GLU A 157 -15.95 -8.21 -4.61
C GLU A 157 -15.15 -6.91 -4.77
N ASN A 158 -15.62 -5.98 -5.58
CA ASN A 158 -15.09 -4.62 -5.72
C ASN A 158 -13.60 -4.53 -6.09
N ILE A 159 -13.05 -5.54 -6.77
CA ILE A 159 -11.66 -5.51 -7.20
C ILE A 159 -11.42 -4.30 -8.11
N TYR A 160 -10.39 -3.53 -7.76
CA TYR A 160 -9.96 -2.37 -8.53
C TYR A 160 -9.42 -2.80 -9.89
N ASP A 161 -10.13 -2.42 -10.94
CA ASP A 161 -9.84 -2.77 -12.31
C ASP A 161 -9.53 -1.51 -13.12
N LEU A 162 -8.39 -0.88 -12.82
CA LEU A 162 -7.86 0.20 -13.63
C LEU A 162 -7.03 -0.39 -14.77
N GLU A 163 -7.19 0.17 -15.97
CA GLU A 163 -6.39 -0.21 -17.12
C GLU A 163 -4.89 -0.17 -16.80
N GLY A 164 -4.20 -1.28 -17.03
CA GLY A 164 -2.78 -1.46 -16.72
C GLY A 164 -2.44 -1.90 -15.30
N PHE A 165 -3.35 -1.82 -14.33
CA PHE A 165 -3.08 -2.37 -13.00
C PHE A 165 -3.14 -3.91 -13.02
N GLY A 166 -2.06 -4.55 -12.56
CA GLY A 166 -1.93 -6.01 -12.64
C GLY A 166 -1.57 -6.53 -14.02
N GLN A 167 -1.24 -5.63 -14.98
CA GLN A 167 -0.77 -5.93 -16.33
C GLN A 167 0.18 -4.82 -16.81
N MET A 168 1.16 -4.44 -15.96
CA MET A 168 2.04 -3.30 -16.25
C MET A 168 3.05 -3.59 -17.37
N GLY A 169 3.34 -4.87 -17.67
CA GLY A 169 4.27 -5.26 -18.71
C GLY A 169 5.74 -4.99 -18.40
N LEU A 170 6.08 -4.77 -17.14
CA LEU A 170 7.45 -4.51 -16.69
C LEU A 170 8.31 -5.77 -16.83
N GLN A 171 9.53 -5.60 -17.33
CA GLN A 171 10.54 -6.65 -17.37
C GLN A 171 11.31 -6.71 -16.04
N ASP A 172 12.07 -7.78 -15.82
CA ASP A 172 12.82 -7.96 -14.57
C ASP A 172 13.74 -6.78 -14.23
N GLU A 173 14.36 -6.16 -15.25
CA GLU A 173 15.20 -4.98 -15.06
C GLU A 173 14.40 -3.78 -14.54
N ASP A 174 13.15 -3.61 -14.99
CA ASP A 174 12.26 -2.53 -14.56
C ASP A 174 11.76 -2.79 -13.13
N ILE A 175 11.42 -4.03 -12.81
CA ILE A 175 11.04 -4.46 -11.46
C ILE A 175 12.19 -4.20 -10.49
N ASN A 176 13.41 -4.60 -10.86
CA ASN A 176 14.60 -4.35 -10.04
C ASN A 176 14.86 -2.87 -9.82
N ALA A 177 14.67 -2.04 -10.85
CA ALA A 177 14.81 -0.59 -10.75
C ALA A 177 13.73 0.01 -9.82
N LEU A 178 12.49 -0.44 -9.94
CA LEU A 178 11.38 0.00 -9.09
C LEU A 178 11.62 -0.38 -7.62
N VAL A 179 12.04 -1.62 -7.35
CA VAL A 179 12.41 -2.08 -6.00
C VAL A 179 13.57 -1.28 -5.44
N ALA A 180 14.59 -0.99 -6.27
CA ALA A 180 15.73 -0.14 -5.86
C ALA A 180 15.24 1.27 -5.46
N PHE A 181 14.35 1.88 -6.24
CA PHE A 181 13.74 3.16 -5.88
C PHE A 181 12.98 3.07 -4.54
N LEU A 182 12.11 2.08 -4.35
CA LEU A 182 11.35 1.92 -3.12
C LEU A 182 12.24 1.79 -1.87
N LYS A 183 13.41 1.17 -2.00
CA LYS A 183 14.41 1.08 -0.92
C LYS A 183 14.98 2.44 -0.52
N THR A 184 15.00 3.43 -1.42
CA THR A 184 15.47 4.78 -1.10
C THR A 184 14.53 5.58 -0.23
N LEU A 185 13.30 5.09 0.02
CA LEU A 185 12.29 5.71 0.88
C LEU A 185 12.48 5.38 2.37
N THR A 186 13.55 4.65 2.71
CA THR A 186 13.90 4.31 4.09
C THR A 186 14.66 5.46 4.73
N ASP A 187 14.19 5.90 5.89
CA ASP A 187 14.87 6.91 6.72
C ASP A 187 16.20 6.36 7.28
N LEU A 188 17.18 7.25 7.43
CA LEU A 188 18.53 6.94 7.89
C LEU A 188 18.68 7.21 9.39
#